data_0a62b331fb36cb83fcb7ad09e2ab8af7
#
_entry.id   0a62b331fb36cb83fcb7ad09e2ab8af7
#
_cell.length_a   1.000
_cell.length_b   1.000
_cell.length_c   1.000
_cell.angle_alpha   90.00
_cell.angle_beta   90.00
_cell.angle_gamma   90.00
#
_symmetry.space_group_name_H-M   'P 1'
#
loop_
_entity.id
_entity.type
_entity.pdbx_description
1 polymer ?
#
loop_
_entity_poly.entity_id
_entity_poly.type
_entity_poly.pdbx_seq_one_letter_code
_entity_poly.pdbx_strand_id
1 'polypeptide(L)'
;MNQLNNLQHKFPVVDGIPESVRLPSQIHQRVSLVDGELKLWAGATKKTLSPIWIQQPDGSLQQVELGSYPVMGEKESDEALEAAVRAYNNGRGEWPMMKVSERIACMQNFIQRMVEQR
;
A
#
# COMPACT_ATOMS: atom_id res chain seq x y z
N MET A 1 -22.80 27.92 22.70
CA MET A 1 -22.30 27.90 21.30
C MET A 1 -20.77 28.05 21.17
N ASN A 2 -19.94 27.59 22.15
CA ASN A 2 -18.51 27.91 22.17
C ASN A 2 -17.56 26.73 22.35
N GLN A 3 -18.02 25.46 22.27
CA GLN A 3 -17.10 24.32 22.45
C GLN A 3 -16.48 23.82 21.13
N LEU A 4 -17.13 24.01 19.99
CA LEU A 4 -16.60 23.57 18.69
C LEU A 4 -15.45 24.47 18.21
N ASN A 5 -15.48 25.77 18.50
CA ASN A 5 -14.37 26.68 18.15
C ASN A 5 -13.08 26.40 18.91
N ASN A 6 -13.17 25.72 20.05
CA ASN A 6 -11.98 25.41 20.86
C ASN A 6 -11.23 24.14 20.41
N LEU A 7 -11.74 23.41 19.43
CA LEU A 7 -11.10 22.21 18.90
C LEU A 7 -10.32 22.45 17.59
N GLN A 8 -10.66 23.46 16.84
CA GLN A 8 -10.04 23.76 15.54
C GLN A 8 -8.53 23.98 15.63
N HIS A 9 -8.06 24.69 16.68
CA HIS A 9 -6.62 24.92 16.91
C HIS A 9 -5.83 23.64 17.26
N LYS A 10 -6.51 22.50 17.49
CA LYS A 10 -5.85 21.21 17.75
C LYS A 10 -5.48 20.48 16.47
N PHE A 11 -5.99 20.91 15.33
CA PHE A 11 -5.65 20.32 14.04
C PHE A 11 -4.42 21.01 13.44
N PRO A 12 -3.47 20.24 12.89
CA PRO A 12 -2.30 20.83 12.27
C PRO A 12 -2.68 21.62 11.02
N VAL A 13 -1.93 22.68 10.76
CA VAL A 13 -1.94 23.39 9.47
C VAL A 13 -0.87 22.77 8.57
N VAL A 14 -1.03 22.89 7.24
CA VAL A 14 -0.09 22.27 6.26
C VAL A 14 1.35 22.67 6.53
N ASP A 15 1.59 23.97 6.80
CA ASP A 15 2.94 24.49 7.06
C ASP A 15 3.53 24.05 8.40
N GLY A 16 2.69 23.59 9.32
CA GLY A 16 3.10 23.06 10.61
C GLY A 16 3.56 21.60 10.57
N ILE A 17 3.39 20.91 9.43
CA ILE A 17 3.82 19.51 9.28
C ILE A 17 5.32 19.48 8.99
N PRO A 18 6.16 18.79 9.81
CA PRO A 18 7.59 18.68 9.56
C PRO A 18 7.87 18.06 8.17
N GLU A 19 8.85 18.61 7.46
CA GLU A 19 9.19 18.15 6.11
C GLU A 19 9.60 16.66 6.10
N SER A 20 10.24 16.19 7.15
CA SER A 20 10.67 14.79 7.31
C SER A 20 9.52 13.76 7.30
N VAL A 21 8.28 14.19 7.53
CA VAL A 21 7.09 13.32 7.53
C VAL A 21 6.08 13.68 6.44
N ARG A 22 6.41 14.65 5.58
CA ARG A 22 5.59 14.96 4.41
C ARG A 22 5.83 13.93 3.31
N LEU A 23 4.77 13.48 2.68
CA LEU A 23 4.92 12.71 1.44
C LEU A 23 5.47 13.62 0.34
N PRO A 24 6.54 13.23 -0.35
CA PRO A 24 7.12 14.01 -1.44
C PRO A 24 6.14 14.16 -2.63
N SER A 25 5.27 13.16 -2.82
CA SER A 25 4.20 13.15 -3.83
C SER A 25 3.12 12.15 -3.45
N GLN A 26 1.94 12.27 -4.08
CA GLN A 26 0.88 11.27 -3.96
C GLN A 26 1.34 9.94 -4.57
N ILE A 27 0.99 8.83 -3.91
CA ILE A 27 1.34 7.48 -4.35
C ILE A 27 0.13 6.84 -5.02
N HIS A 28 0.15 6.74 -6.33
CA HIS A 28 -0.89 6.07 -7.11
C HIS A 28 -0.46 4.66 -7.48
N GLN A 29 -0.80 3.69 -6.62
CA GLN A 29 -0.51 2.29 -6.90
C GLN A 29 -1.38 1.78 -8.05
N ARG A 30 -0.75 1.30 -9.11
CA ARG A 30 -1.41 0.73 -10.28
C ARG A 30 -0.77 -0.57 -10.77
N VAL A 31 0.12 -1.15 -9.99
CA VAL A 31 0.86 -2.34 -10.37
C VAL A 31 0.62 -3.43 -9.35
N SER A 32 0.32 -4.64 -9.82
CA SER A 32 0.25 -5.86 -9.02
C SER A 32 1.24 -6.89 -9.54
N LEU A 33 1.72 -7.75 -8.66
CA LEU A 33 2.58 -8.88 -9.02
C LEU A 33 1.74 -10.16 -8.96
N VAL A 34 1.55 -10.81 -10.11
CA VAL A 34 0.82 -12.08 -10.21
C VAL A 34 1.61 -13.00 -11.13
N ASP A 35 1.86 -14.24 -10.72
CA ASP A 35 2.59 -15.27 -11.47
C ASP A 35 4.02 -14.84 -11.87
N GLY A 36 4.68 -14.05 -11.02
CA GLY A 36 6.01 -13.51 -11.29
C GLY A 36 6.05 -12.31 -12.25
N GLU A 37 4.90 -11.85 -12.74
CA GLU A 37 4.78 -10.74 -13.68
C GLU A 37 4.13 -9.51 -13.05
N LEU A 38 4.67 -8.34 -13.40
CA LEU A 38 4.07 -7.05 -13.02
C LEU A 38 2.93 -6.70 -14.00
N LYS A 39 1.70 -6.66 -13.49
CA LYS A 39 0.50 -6.30 -14.26
C LYS A 39 0.07 -4.88 -13.95
N LEU A 40 -0.12 -4.07 -14.99
CA LEU A 40 -0.62 -2.70 -14.86
C LEU A 40 -2.15 -2.73 -14.75
N TRP A 41 -2.67 -2.07 -13.72
CA TRP A 41 -4.10 -1.89 -13.52
C TRP A 41 -4.64 -0.69 -14.32
N ALA A 42 -5.60 -0.94 -15.20
CA ALA A 42 -6.28 0.08 -16.00
C ALA A 42 -7.72 0.36 -15.53
N GLY A 43 -8.20 -0.36 -14.51
CA GLY A 43 -9.56 -0.23 -13.99
C GLY A 43 -9.74 0.89 -12.96
N ALA A 44 -10.85 0.82 -12.23
CA ALA A 44 -11.21 1.78 -11.20
C ALA A 44 -10.19 1.79 -10.05
N THR A 45 -9.96 2.98 -9.48
CA THR A 45 -9.11 3.16 -8.31
C THR A 45 -9.88 3.84 -7.18
N LYS A 46 -9.50 3.58 -5.94
CA LYS A 46 -10.04 4.23 -4.76
C LYS A 46 -8.98 5.13 -4.14
N LYS A 47 -9.38 6.37 -3.83
CA LYS A 47 -8.52 7.35 -3.15
C LYS A 47 -8.25 6.92 -1.71
N THR A 48 -7.04 7.15 -1.28
CA THR A 48 -6.61 7.01 0.12
C THR A 48 -6.45 8.39 0.71
N LEU A 49 -7.21 8.66 1.76
CA LEU A 49 -7.14 9.92 2.50
C LEU A 49 -6.36 9.72 3.80
N SER A 50 -5.63 10.74 4.20
CA SER A 50 -5.01 10.78 5.53
C SER A 50 -6.05 10.63 6.63
N PRO A 51 -5.81 9.83 7.68
CA PRO A 51 -6.69 9.80 8.85
C PRO A 51 -6.65 11.13 9.64
N ILE A 52 -5.63 11.94 9.41
CA ILE A 52 -5.46 13.23 10.08
C ILE A 52 -6.13 14.34 9.27
N TRP A 53 -6.99 15.09 9.91
CA TRP A 53 -7.61 16.29 9.35
C TRP A 53 -6.66 17.49 9.49
N ILE A 54 -6.60 18.29 8.46
CA ILE A 54 -5.74 19.48 8.38
C ILE A 54 -6.63 20.70 8.28
N GLN A 55 -6.28 21.73 9.06
CA GLN A 55 -6.96 23.01 9.00
C GLN A 55 -6.49 23.79 7.77
N GLN A 56 -7.46 24.22 6.97
CA GLN A 56 -7.25 25.07 5.80
C GLN A 56 -7.18 26.56 6.20
N PRO A 57 -6.66 27.44 5.34
CA PRO A 57 -6.60 28.89 5.62
C PRO A 57 -7.97 29.54 5.87
N ASP A 58 -9.05 28.97 5.33
CA ASP A 58 -10.43 29.42 5.55
C ASP A 58 -11.05 28.88 6.86
N GLY A 59 -10.27 28.13 7.65
CA GLY A 59 -10.71 27.49 8.90
C GLY A 59 -11.45 26.17 8.72
N SER A 60 -11.69 25.71 7.49
CA SER A 60 -12.28 24.38 7.24
C SER A 60 -11.31 23.26 7.57
N LEU A 61 -11.85 22.07 7.84
CA LEU A 61 -11.05 20.87 8.07
C LEU A 61 -11.16 19.96 6.86
N GLN A 62 -10.02 19.51 6.35
CA GLN A 62 -9.93 18.63 5.18
C GLN A 62 -8.92 17.51 5.39
N GLN A 63 -9.24 16.33 4.87
CA GLN A 63 -8.27 15.22 4.79
C GLN A 63 -7.42 15.38 3.52
N VAL A 64 -6.12 15.15 3.65
CA VAL A 64 -5.20 15.18 2.52
C VAL A 64 -5.28 13.85 1.76
N GLU A 65 -5.35 13.92 0.44
CA GLU A 65 -5.24 12.75 -0.44
C GLU A 65 -3.78 12.27 -0.46
N LEU A 66 -3.55 11.03 0.01
CA LEU A 66 -2.24 10.39 0.03
C LEU A 66 -1.92 9.68 -1.28
N GLY A 67 -2.95 9.32 -2.04
CA GLY A 67 -2.83 8.62 -3.30
C GLY A 67 -4.05 7.77 -3.62
N SER A 68 -3.85 6.68 -4.35
CA SER A 68 -4.92 5.75 -4.70
C SER A 68 -4.41 4.31 -4.89
N TYR A 69 -5.33 3.35 -4.79
CA TYR A 69 -5.06 1.93 -5.02
C TYR A 69 -6.11 1.31 -5.96
N PRO A 70 -5.78 0.19 -6.66
CA PRO A 70 -6.71 -0.51 -7.54
C PRO A 70 -7.91 -1.08 -6.79
N VAL A 71 -9.10 -0.96 -7.38
CA VAL A 71 -10.30 -1.70 -6.92
C VAL A 71 -10.37 -2.98 -7.74
N MET A 72 -9.75 -4.02 -7.23
CA MET A 72 -9.74 -5.35 -7.85
C MET A 72 -10.98 -6.14 -7.41
N GLY A 73 -11.47 -7.00 -8.29
CA GLY A 73 -12.66 -7.82 -8.08
C GLY A 73 -12.36 -9.32 -8.00
N GLU A 74 -13.40 -10.09 -8.21
CA GLU A 74 -13.36 -11.55 -8.19
C GLU A 74 -12.38 -12.10 -9.23
N LYS A 75 -12.42 -11.57 -10.45
CA LYS A 75 -11.55 -12.01 -11.55
C LYS A 75 -10.05 -11.94 -11.19
N GLU A 76 -9.61 -10.82 -10.63
CA GLU A 76 -8.21 -10.65 -10.24
C GLU A 76 -7.83 -11.53 -9.05
N SER A 77 -8.78 -11.77 -8.14
CA SER A 77 -8.61 -12.70 -7.02
C SER A 77 -8.45 -14.13 -7.50
N ASP A 78 -9.28 -14.54 -8.47
CA ASP A 78 -9.22 -15.87 -9.08
C ASP A 78 -7.92 -16.06 -9.86
N GLU A 79 -7.49 -15.07 -10.64
CA GLU A 79 -6.19 -15.12 -11.33
C GLU A 79 -5.03 -15.34 -10.36
N ALA A 80 -5.04 -14.65 -9.22
CA ALA A 80 -4.00 -14.82 -8.19
C ALA A 80 -4.06 -16.19 -7.52
N LEU A 81 -5.27 -16.69 -7.25
CA LEU A 81 -5.48 -18.03 -6.70
C LEU A 81 -5.01 -19.12 -7.67
N GLU A 82 -5.37 -19.02 -8.95
CA GLU A 82 -4.93 -19.97 -9.98
C GLU A 82 -3.40 -19.97 -10.12
N ALA A 83 -2.77 -18.79 -10.06
CA ALA A 83 -1.31 -18.70 -10.06
C ALA A 83 -0.68 -19.42 -8.86
N ALA A 84 -1.25 -19.26 -7.67
CA ALA A 84 -0.81 -19.96 -6.47
C ALA A 84 -1.00 -21.49 -6.58
N VAL A 85 -2.14 -21.93 -7.13
CA VAL A 85 -2.42 -23.37 -7.36
C VAL A 85 -1.41 -23.96 -8.35
N ARG A 86 -1.12 -23.25 -9.45
CA ARG A 86 -0.09 -23.68 -10.42
C ARG A 86 1.29 -23.78 -9.76
N ALA A 87 1.68 -22.78 -8.99
CA ALA A 87 2.98 -22.77 -8.30
C ALA A 87 3.10 -23.89 -7.27
N TYR A 88 2.03 -24.18 -6.54
CA TYR A 88 1.98 -25.29 -5.59
C TYR A 88 2.02 -26.67 -6.27
N ASN A 89 1.32 -26.82 -7.39
CA ASN A 89 1.28 -28.04 -8.23
C ASN A 89 1.10 -29.34 -7.43
N ASN A 90 0.06 -29.39 -6.57
CA ASN A 90 -0.20 -30.53 -5.67
C ASN A 90 1.03 -30.96 -4.82
N GLY A 91 1.78 -29.99 -4.34
CA GLY A 91 3.00 -30.23 -3.55
C GLY A 91 4.24 -30.57 -4.38
N ARG A 92 4.17 -30.53 -5.70
CA ARG A 92 5.28 -30.82 -6.62
C ARG A 92 5.89 -29.57 -7.25
N GLY A 93 5.40 -28.38 -6.87
CA GLY A 93 5.96 -27.11 -7.31
C GLY A 93 7.38 -26.90 -6.76
N GLU A 94 8.06 -25.89 -7.29
CA GLU A 94 9.44 -25.58 -6.91
C GLU A 94 9.61 -25.36 -5.41
N TRP A 95 8.78 -24.50 -4.82
CA TRP A 95 8.85 -24.18 -3.39
C TRP A 95 8.57 -25.37 -2.47
N PRO A 96 7.50 -26.18 -2.64
CA PRO A 96 7.26 -27.36 -1.82
C PRO A 96 8.37 -28.42 -1.92
N MET A 97 8.99 -28.59 -3.09
CA MET A 97 10.04 -29.57 -3.33
C MET A 97 11.45 -29.08 -2.98
N MET A 98 11.60 -27.79 -2.74
CA MET A 98 12.88 -27.16 -2.40
C MET A 98 13.42 -27.66 -1.05
N LYS A 99 14.71 -27.89 -0.95
CA LYS A 99 15.37 -28.26 0.31
C LYS A 99 15.18 -27.15 1.35
N VAL A 100 15.16 -27.54 2.63
CA VAL A 100 14.99 -26.59 3.74
C VAL A 100 16.06 -25.50 3.71
N SER A 101 17.32 -25.85 3.43
CA SER A 101 18.44 -24.89 3.32
C SER A 101 18.23 -23.85 2.22
N GLU A 102 17.68 -24.27 1.08
CA GLU A 102 17.40 -23.38 -0.05
C GLU A 102 16.24 -22.41 0.26
N ARG A 103 15.18 -22.91 0.93
CA ARG A 103 14.09 -22.05 1.41
C ARG A 103 14.57 -21.02 2.43
N ILE A 104 15.47 -21.41 3.34
CA ILE A 104 16.11 -20.50 4.30
C ILE A 104 16.89 -19.41 3.55
N ALA A 105 17.68 -19.78 2.54
CA ALA A 105 18.43 -18.82 1.74
C ALA A 105 17.52 -17.84 0.99
N CYS A 106 16.40 -18.30 0.43
CA CYS A 106 15.40 -17.43 -0.18
C CYS A 106 14.82 -16.42 0.82
N MET A 107 14.48 -16.85 2.04
CA MET A 107 13.96 -15.97 3.08
C MET A 107 15.01 -14.96 3.55
N GLN A 108 16.26 -15.34 3.69
CA GLN A 108 17.35 -14.43 4.03
C GLN A 108 17.54 -13.35 2.95
N ASN A 109 17.52 -13.73 1.68
CA ASN A 109 17.60 -12.81 0.56
C ASN A 109 16.40 -11.85 0.53
N PHE A 110 15.20 -12.36 0.83
CA PHE A 110 14.00 -11.51 0.93
C PHE A 110 14.15 -10.45 2.04
N ILE A 111 14.58 -10.86 3.25
CA ILE A 111 14.80 -9.96 4.38
C ILE A 111 15.83 -8.88 4.01
N GLN A 112 16.94 -9.27 3.37
CA GLN A 112 17.97 -8.33 2.95
C GLN A 112 17.42 -7.27 2.00
N ARG A 113 16.65 -7.67 1.00
CA ARG A 113 16.00 -6.74 0.06
C ARG A 113 14.98 -5.83 0.73
N MET A 114 14.25 -6.31 1.75
CA MET A 114 13.32 -5.48 2.53
C MET A 114 14.07 -4.41 3.33
N VAL A 115 15.25 -4.72 3.87
CA VAL A 115 16.09 -3.74 4.58
C VAL A 115 16.58 -2.64 3.65
N GLU A 116 16.94 -2.98 2.41
CA GLU A 116 17.40 -2.03 1.38
C GLU A 116 16.29 -1.05 0.92
N GLN A 117 15.02 -1.44 1.08
CA GLN A 117 13.85 -0.64 0.68
C GLN A 117 13.22 0.18 1.83
N ARG A 118 13.81 0.15 3.01
CA ARG A 118 13.29 0.80 4.22
C ARG A 118 13.52 2.30 4.29
#